data_20fcb124a4de3336c63247062d0edf70
#
_entry.id   20fcb124a4de3336c63247062d0edf70
#
_cell.length_a   1.000
_cell.length_b   1.000
_cell.length_c   1.000
_cell.angle_alpha   90.00
_cell.angle_beta   90.00
_cell.angle_gamma   90.00
#
_symmetry.space_group_name_H-M   'P 1'
#
loop_
_entity.id
_entity.type
_entity.pdbx_description
1 polymer ?
#
loop_
_entity_poly.entity_id
_entity_poly.type
_entity_poly.pdbx_seq_one_letter_code
_entity_poly.pdbx_strand_id
1 'polypeptide(L)'
;MPELRSRTVTHGRNMAGARALMRASGVASEDIGKPIIAVANSFTEFVPGHTHLAPVGRIVSEAIKAAGAVPREFNTIAVDDGIAMGHAGMLYSLPSRDLIADSVEYMVEAHCADALICISNCDKITPGMLMAAMRLNIPVVFVSGGPMEAGQATLVDGTVRKLDLINAIVDAVNENVSDEDVLRIEENACPTCGSCSGMFTANSMNCLTEAIGLSLPGNGSVLATHTARKALYENAARTVVEITKRYYEDGDDSVLPRNIATRAAFDNAMALDIAMGGSTNTILHLLAAAQEAGLDYDLSDIDAVSRRVPCLAKVAPNVAPGGTYYMEDVHRAGGIPAILGELYRAGLLDEDVHTVHSPGIKEWLEAWDVRGGSPTPEAVELWHAAPGCVRSATAFSQSERWESLDVDAAGGCIRDAAHAYSKDGGLAVLKGNLAVDGCVVKTAGVDESIWTFEGPAVVCESQEEAVDKILTKSVKEGDVVVIRYEGPRGGPGMQEMLYPTSFLKGRGLGKACALVTDGRFSGGTSGLSIGHASPEAASGGTIALVQDGDRIRIDIPNRSIELLVDEPELTARREALGGTYAPKNRERKVSAALRAYAAMATSADRGAVRDVSLLEG
;
A
#
# COMPACT_ATOMS: atom_id res chain seq x y z
N MET A 1 -15.59 30.04 13.65
CA MET A 1 -16.28 28.87 13.10
C MET A 1 -16.36 29.05 11.59
N PRO A 2 -15.82 28.16 10.79
CA PRO A 2 -15.95 28.22 9.35
C PRO A 2 -17.39 27.97 8.92
N GLU A 3 -17.81 28.56 7.82
CA GLU A 3 -19.12 28.24 7.24
C GLU A 3 -19.03 26.93 6.43
N LEU A 4 -20.14 26.18 6.37
CA LEU A 4 -20.25 25.01 5.49
C LEU A 4 -19.96 25.40 4.05
N ARG A 5 -19.09 24.66 3.37
CA ARG A 5 -18.77 24.86 1.94
C ARG A 5 -20.02 24.72 1.07
N SER A 6 -20.89 23.77 1.43
CA SER A 6 -22.17 23.50 0.76
C SER A 6 -23.14 24.69 0.77
N ARG A 7 -22.94 25.69 1.64
CA ARG A 7 -23.74 26.93 1.60
C ARG A 7 -23.66 27.62 0.24
N THR A 8 -22.55 27.51 -0.47
CA THR A 8 -22.36 28.03 -1.83
C THR A 8 -23.49 27.58 -2.77
N VAL A 9 -23.98 26.37 -2.66
CA VAL A 9 -24.99 25.75 -3.53
C VAL A 9 -26.37 25.57 -2.85
N THR A 10 -26.40 25.61 -1.51
CA THR A 10 -27.65 25.40 -0.75
C THR A 10 -28.35 26.68 -0.33
N HIS A 11 -27.68 27.84 -0.32
CA HIS A 11 -28.21 29.08 0.20
C HIS A 11 -28.36 30.15 -0.91
N GLY A 12 -29.21 31.16 -0.63
CA GLY A 12 -29.47 32.27 -1.52
C GLY A 12 -30.49 31.97 -2.63
N ARG A 13 -31.19 33.00 -3.06
CA ARG A 13 -32.24 32.90 -4.11
C ARG A 13 -31.67 32.51 -5.48
N ASN A 14 -30.46 32.97 -5.77
CA ASN A 14 -29.71 32.67 -7.00
C ASN A 14 -29.35 31.19 -7.16
N MET A 15 -29.27 30.41 -6.04
CA MET A 15 -29.00 28.98 -6.05
C MET A 15 -30.26 28.10 -6.13
N ALA A 16 -31.40 28.66 -6.52
CA ALA A 16 -32.63 27.89 -6.69
C ALA A 16 -32.47 26.76 -7.73
N GLY A 17 -31.71 26.98 -8.80
CA GLY A 17 -31.40 25.97 -9.82
C GLY A 17 -30.61 24.78 -9.24
N ALA A 18 -29.55 25.04 -8.47
CA ALA A 18 -28.76 24.00 -7.80
C ALA A 18 -29.64 23.15 -6.86
N ARG A 19 -30.45 23.80 -6.01
CA ARG A 19 -31.37 23.09 -5.12
C ARG A 19 -32.47 22.31 -5.86
N ALA A 20 -32.90 22.76 -7.03
CA ALA A 20 -33.84 22.01 -7.86
C ALA A 20 -33.20 20.69 -8.35
N LEU A 21 -31.94 20.74 -8.80
CA LEU A 21 -31.18 19.55 -9.21
C LEU A 21 -30.87 18.62 -8.02
N MET A 22 -30.57 19.19 -6.85
CA MET A 22 -30.42 18.39 -5.62
C MET A 22 -31.69 17.59 -5.29
N ARG A 23 -32.88 18.23 -5.40
CA ARG A 23 -34.17 17.54 -5.21
C ARG A 23 -34.40 16.46 -6.25
N ALA A 24 -34.08 16.74 -7.52
CA ALA A 24 -34.18 15.75 -8.60
C ALA A 24 -33.26 14.53 -8.37
N SER A 25 -32.16 14.73 -7.65
CA SER A 25 -31.23 13.65 -7.22
C SER A 25 -31.54 13.09 -5.83
N GLY A 26 -32.74 13.36 -5.27
CA GLY A 26 -33.26 12.72 -4.06
C GLY A 26 -32.94 13.40 -2.73
N VAL A 27 -32.42 14.65 -2.73
CA VAL A 27 -32.25 15.41 -1.48
C VAL A 27 -33.62 15.96 -1.04
N ALA A 28 -34.05 15.61 0.16
CA ALA A 28 -35.28 16.09 0.73
C ALA A 28 -35.21 17.60 1.07
N SER A 29 -36.36 18.28 1.13
CA SER A 29 -36.37 19.72 1.43
C SER A 29 -35.84 20.07 2.81
N GLU A 30 -36.07 19.21 3.79
CA GLU A 30 -35.59 19.29 5.17
C GLU A 30 -34.11 19.02 5.33
N ASP A 31 -33.48 18.45 4.29
CA ASP A 31 -32.04 18.14 4.28
C ASP A 31 -31.20 19.28 3.63
N ILE A 32 -31.86 20.21 2.95
CA ILE A 32 -31.18 21.36 2.35
C ILE A 32 -30.60 22.24 3.45
N GLY A 33 -29.29 22.42 3.44
CA GLY A 33 -28.57 23.23 4.43
C GLY A 33 -27.89 22.42 5.53
N LYS A 34 -28.12 21.11 5.60
CA LYS A 34 -27.31 20.19 6.42
C LYS A 34 -25.94 19.95 5.77
N PRO A 35 -24.92 19.54 6.53
CA PRO A 35 -23.62 19.19 5.96
C PRO A 35 -23.73 18.12 4.88
N ILE A 36 -23.03 18.31 3.75
CA ILE A 36 -22.95 17.34 2.66
C ILE A 36 -21.67 16.53 2.84
N ILE A 37 -21.81 15.22 3.06
CA ILE A 37 -20.69 14.29 3.17
C ILE A 37 -20.52 13.56 1.83
N ALA A 38 -19.41 13.79 1.16
CA ALA A 38 -19.04 13.05 -0.03
C ALA A 38 -18.63 11.61 0.36
N VAL A 39 -19.23 10.61 -0.27
CA VAL A 39 -18.87 9.20 -0.09
C VAL A 39 -18.12 8.75 -1.34
N ALA A 40 -16.79 8.78 -1.28
CA ALA A 40 -15.93 8.30 -2.35
C ALA A 40 -15.83 6.77 -2.27
N ASN A 41 -16.55 6.06 -3.10
CA ASN A 41 -16.52 4.61 -3.22
C ASN A 41 -15.63 4.19 -4.39
N SER A 42 -15.08 2.99 -4.33
CA SER A 42 -14.23 2.42 -5.37
C SER A 42 -14.75 1.05 -5.87
N PHE A 43 -16.06 0.82 -5.77
CA PHE A 43 -16.68 -0.40 -6.26
C PHE A 43 -16.34 -0.67 -7.73
N THR A 44 -16.00 -1.92 -8.02
CA THR A 44 -15.87 -2.47 -9.38
C THR A 44 -15.94 -3.99 -9.32
N GLU A 45 -16.41 -4.62 -10.40
CA GLU A 45 -16.41 -6.08 -10.53
C GLU A 45 -15.06 -6.65 -10.99
N PHE A 46 -14.11 -5.80 -11.43
CA PHE A 46 -12.79 -6.23 -11.88
C PHE A 46 -11.81 -6.56 -10.75
N VAL A 47 -12.06 -6.11 -9.53
CA VAL A 47 -11.10 -6.17 -8.42
C VAL A 47 -11.70 -6.97 -7.26
N PRO A 48 -11.14 -8.13 -6.88
CA PRO A 48 -11.67 -8.96 -5.77
C PRO A 48 -11.85 -8.17 -4.48
N GLY A 49 -10.94 -7.23 -4.20
CA GLY A 49 -11.01 -6.33 -3.05
C GLY A 49 -12.16 -5.32 -3.08
N HIS A 50 -12.84 -5.16 -4.22
CA HIS A 50 -13.83 -4.10 -4.43
C HIS A 50 -15.22 -4.59 -4.86
N THR A 51 -15.36 -5.86 -5.24
CA THR A 51 -16.63 -6.44 -5.70
C THR A 51 -17.77 -6.30 -4.70
N HIS A 52 -17.46 -6.27 -3.41
CA HIS A 52 -18.41 -6.18 -2.31
C HIS A 52 -18.68 -4.74 -1.83
N LEU A 53 -18.08 -3.71 -2.44
CA LEU A 53 -18.17 -2.32 -1.93
C LEU A 53 -19.46 -1.60 -2.32
N ALA A 54 -20.22 -2.07 -3.32
CA ALA A 54 -21.49 -1.43 -3.67
C ALA A 54 -22.52 -1.45 -2.51
N PRO A 55 -22.80 -2.57 -1.82
CA PRO A 55 -23.65 -2.57 -0.64
C PRO A 55 -23.03 -1.80 0.55
N VAL A 56 -21.70 -1.72 0.65
CA VAL A 56 -21.01 -0.96 1.69
C VAL A 56 -21.30 0.54 1.56
N GLY A 57 -21.27 1.11 0.36
CA GLY A 57 -21.62 2.52 0.12
C GLY A 57 -23.03 2.87 0.63
N ARG A 58 -23.99 1.94 0.49
CA ARG A 58 -25.35 2.12 1.03
C ARG A 58 -25.38 2.12 2.55
N ILE A 59 -24.67 1.18 3.21
CA ILE A 59 -24.58 1.11 4.67
C ILE A 59 -24.00 2.41 5.23
N VAL A 60 -22.90 2.90 4.65
CA VAL A 60 -22.26 4.15 5.02
C VAL A 60 -23.22 5.33 4.82
N SER A 61 -23.89 5.40 3.67
CA SER A 61 -24.84 6.48 3.36
C SER A 61 -26.03 6.49 4.32
N GLU A 62 -26.58 5.34 4.67
CA GLU A 62 -27.69 5.22 5.64
C GLU A 62 -27.24 5.68 7.04
N ALA A 63 -26.04 5.31 7.47
CA ALA A 63 -25.50 5.70 8.76
C ALA A 63 -25.19 7.21 8.82
N ILE A 64 -24.65 7.84 7.76
CA ILE A 64 -24.47 9.29 7.65
C ILE A 64 -25.82 10.02 7.77
N LYS A 65 -26.84 9.54 7.05
CA LYS A 65 -28.18 10.12 7.11
C LYS A 65 -28.78 10.03 8.49
N ALA A 66 -28.63 8.87 9.16
CA ALA A 66 -29.10 8.67 10.53
C ALA A 66 -28.36 9.58 11.53
N ALA A 67 -27.10 9.95 11.28
CA ALA A 67 -26.32 10.89 12.09
C ALA A 67 -26.64 12.36 11.82
N GLY A 68 -27.54 12.65 10.83
CA GLY A 68 -28.08 13.98 10.57
C GLY A 68 -27.36 14.78 9.49
N ALA A 69 -26.58 14.15 8.62
CA ALA A 69 -25.93 14.77 7.46
C ALA A 69 -26.49 14.21 6.12
N VAL A 70 -26.07 14.77 5.01
CA VAL A 70 -26.53 14.41 3.66
C VAL A 70 -25.43 13.64 2.93
N PRO A 71 -25.53 12.32 2.78
CA PRO A 71 -24.55 11.55 2.02
C PRO A 71 -24.72 11.77 0.51
N ARG A 72 -23.59 11.88 -0.21
CA ARG A 72 -23.56 11.93 -1.67
C ARG A 72 -22.46 10.99 -2.17
N GLU A 73 -22.89 9.81 -2.63
CA GLU A 73 -21.98 8.77 -3.11
C GLU A 73 -21.61 9.00 -4.58
N PHE A 74 -20.34 8.75 -4.88
CA PHE A 74 -19.79 8.63 -6.23
C PHE A 74 -18.71 7.56 -6.26
N ASN A 75 -18.42 7.04 -7.46
CA ASN A 75 -17.33 6.07 -7.64
C ASN A 75 -16.12 6.67 -8.32
N THR A 76 -14.94 6.30 -7.85
CA THR A 76 -13.68 6.40 -8.61
C THR A 76 -13.37 5.07 -9.29
N ILE A 77 -12.38 5.06 -10.16
CA ILE A 77 -11.86 3.83 -10.77
C ILE A 77 -11.04 3.01 -9.76
N ALA A 78 -10.90 1.72 -10.04
CA ALA A 78 -9.95 0.84 -9.37
C ALA A 78 -9.32 -0.09 -10.41
N VAL A 79 -7.98 -0.20 -10.40
CA VAL A 79 -7.21 -1.14 -11.21
C VAL A 79 -6.72 -2.26 -10.30
N ASP A 80 -6.87 -3.51 -10.74
CA ASP A 80 -6.35 -4.66 -10.01
C ASP A 80 -4.88 -4.91 -10.39
N ASP A 81 -3.99 -4.73 -9.43
CA ASP A 81 -2.56 -4.95 -9.65
C ASP A 81 -2.24 -6.44 -9.87
N GLY A 82 -2.95 -7.35 -9.21
CA GLY A 82 -2.76 -8.79 -9.35
C GLY A 82 -3.13 -9.30 -10.75
N ILE A 83 -4.29 -8.88 -11.27
CA ILE A 83 -4.74 -9.24 -12.63
C ILE A 83 -3.90 -8.54 -13.70
N ALA A 84 -3.44 -7.31 -13.45
CA ALA A 84 -2.59 -6.56 -14.38
C ALA A 84 -1.12 -7.02 -14.37
N MET A 85 -0.73 -7.84 -13.41
CA MET A 85 0.65 -8.27 -13.20
C MET A 85 1.19 -9.10 -14.38
N GLY A 86 2.43 -8.80 -14.78
CA GLY A 86 3.13 -9.57 -15.81
C GLY A 86 2.78 -9.20 -17.27
N HIS A 87 1.95 -8.18 -17.49
CA HIS A 87 1.64 -7.69 -18.84
C HIS A 87 1.46 -6.16 -18.87
N ALA A 88 1.28 -5.58 -20.06
CA ALA A 88 1.21 -4.13 -20.29
C ALA A 88 0.08 -3.41 -19.51
N GLY A 89 -0.90 -4.12 -18.99
CA GLY A 89 -1.93 -3.58 -18.10
C GLY A 89 -1.36 -2.95 -16.84
N MET A 90 -0.23 -3.48 -16.34
CA MET A 90 0.41 -3.00 -15.13
C MET A 90 0.97 -1.58 -15.23
N LEU A 91 1.22 -1.08 -16.44
CA LEU A 91 1.63 0.30 -16.69
C LEU A 91 0.57 1.32 -16.24
N TYR A 92 -0.71 0.92 -16.17
CA TYR A 92 -1.82 1.79 -15.79
C TYR A 92 -2.06 1.82 -14.27
N SER A 93 -1.45 0.91 -13.52
CA SER A 93 -1.66 0.80 -12.08
C SER A 93 -1.23 2.06 -11.32
N LEU A 94 0.05 2.41 -11.29
CA LEU A 94 0.53 3.58 -10.55
C LEU A 94 -0.07 4.90 -11.05
N PRO A 95 -0.18 5.17 -12.37
CA PRO A 95 -0.85 6.38 -12.85
C PRO A 95 -2.31 6.52 -12.41
N SER A 96 -3.01 5.41 -12.14
CA SER A 96 -4.39 5.46 -11.64
C SER A 96 -4.48 6.09 -10.26
N ARG A 97 -3.44 6.03 -9.42
CA ARG A 97 -3.37 6.67 -8.11
C ARG A 97 -3.63 8.18 -8.20
N ASP A 98 -2.90 8.84 -9.09
CA ASP A 98 -3.03 10.29 -9.31
C ASP A 98 -4.37 10.65 -9.96
N LEU A 99 -4.87 9.81 -10.87
CA LEU A 99 -6.19 9.98 -11.48
C LEU A 99 -7.33 9.83 -10.45
N ILE A 100 -7.19 8.90 -9.51
CA ILE A 100 -8.12 8.73 -8.39
C ILE A 100 -8.12 9.99 -7.51
N ALA A 101 -6.95 10.52 -7.17
CA ALA A 101 -6.83 11.75 -6.41
C ALA A 101 -7.55 12.91 -7.10
N ASP A 102 -7.31 13.11 -8.40
CA ASP A 102 -8.01 14.13 -9.20
C ASP A 102 -9.52 13.91 -9.20
N SER A 103 -9.97 12.67 -9.43
CA SER A 103 -11.42 12.40 -9.52
C SER A 103 -12.16 12.71 -8.23
N VAL A 104 -11.55 12.45 -7.07
CA VAL A 104 -12.12 12.80 -5.76
C VAL A 104 -12.13 14.31 -5.55
N GLU A 105 -11.03 14.99 -5.86
CA GLU A 105 -10.91 16.44 -5.80
C GLU A 105 -11.98 17.11 -6.68
N TYR A 106 -12.12 16.71 -7.95
CA TYR A 106 -13.13 17.24 -8.88
C TYR A 106 -14.55 17.11 -8.32
N MET A 107 -14.90 15.94 -7.78
CA MET A 107 -16.24 15.71 -7.25
C MET A 107 -16.53 16.55 -6.00
N VAL A 108 -15.57 16.63 -5.09
CA VAL A 108 -15.72 17.36 -3.83
C VAL A 108 -15.74 18.88 -4.06
N GLU A 109 -14.82 19.39 -4.89
CA GLU A 109 -14.73 20.83 -5.18
C GLU A 109 -15.93 21.32 -6.00
N ALA A 110 -16.26 20.63 -7.10
CA ALA A 110 -17.36 21.06 -7.98
C ALA A 110 -18.73 21.05 -7.28
N HIS A 111 -18.93 20.18 -6.29
CA HIS A 111 -20.19 20.05 -5.56
C HIS A 111 -20.17 20.66 -4.16
N CYS A 112 -19.04 21.29 -3.77
CA CYS A 112 -18.86 21.97 -2.49
C CYS A 112 -19.20 21.07 -1.29
N ALA A 113 -18.75 19.80 -1.29
CA ALA A 113 -18.98 18.92 -0.14
C ALA A 113 -18.21 19.43 1.09
N ASP A 114 -18.78 19.20 2.27
CA ASP A 114 -18.25 19.71 3.54
C ASP A 114 -17.24 18.74 4.17
N ALA A 115 -17.39 17.44 3.92
CA ALA A 115 -16.51 16.41 4.43
C ALA A 115 -16.49 15.22 3.47
N LEU A 116 -15.57 14.28 3.72
CA LEU A 116 -15.30 13.13 2.85
C LEU A 116 -15.22 11.85 3.68
N ILE A 117 -15.83 10.77 3.20
CA ILE A 117 -15.51 9.42 3.65
C ILE A 117 -14.99 8.60 2.47
N CYS A 118 -13.86 7.93 2.66
CA CYS A 118 -13.16 7.16 1.64
C CYS A 118 -13.37 5.66 1.86
N ILE A 119 -14.07 5.00 0.92
CA ILE A 119 -14.25 3.55 0.89
C ILE A 119 -13.28 2.98 -0.15
N SER A 120 -12.12 2.58 0.31
CA SER A 120 -11.01 2.07 -0.50
C SER A 120 -10.67 0.62 -0.12
N ASN A 121 -9.77 -0.03 -0.84
CA ASN A 121 -9.22 -1.31 -0.38
C ASN A 121 -7.87 -1.67 -1.01
N CYS A 122 -7.74 -1.56 -2.35
CA CYS A 122 -6.55 -2.05 -3.06
C CYS A 122 -5.47 -0.98 -3.26
N ASP A 123 -4.36 -1.40 -3.85
CA ASP A 123 -3.02 -0.85 -3.85
C ASP A 123 -2.91 0.64 -4.16
N LYS A 124 -3.64 1.12 -5.20
CA LYS A 124 -3.51 2.52 -5.68
C LYS A 124 -4.68 3.39 -5.25
N ILE A 125 -5.76 2.75 -4.81
CA ILE A 125 -7.01 3.43 -4.46
C ILE A 125 -6.86 4.13 -3.11
N THR A 126 -6.39 3.40 -2.10
CA THR A 126 -6.17 3.97 -0.76
C THR A 126 -5.19 5.15 -0.81
N PRO A 127 -3.99 5.04 -1.42
CA PRO A 127 -3.09 6.19 -1.52
C PRO A 127 -3.62 7.31 -2.42
N GLY A 128 -4.35 7.02 -3.50
CA GLY A 128 -4.96 8.05 -4.32
C GLY A 128 -6.01 8.87 -3.57
N MET A 129 -6.84 8.21 -2.78
CA MET A 129 -7.80 8.91 -1.90
C MET A 129 -7.08 9.66 -0.76
N LEU A 130 -5.96 9.14 -0.25
CA LEU A 130 -5.14 9.83 0.77
C LEU A 130 -4.54 11.13 0.20
N MET A 131 -4.00 11.10 -1.03
CA MET A 131 -3.55 12.30 -1.72
C MET A 131 -4.68 13.34 -1.85
N ALA A 132 -5.87 12.92 -2.28
CA ALA A 132 -7.03 13.81 -2.37
C ALA A 132 -7.42 14.41 -1.00
N ALA A 133 -7.42 13.60 0.06
CA ALA A 133 -7.70 14.07 1.42
C ALA A 133 -6.71 15.16 1.87
N MET A 134 -5.41 14.98 1.54
CA MET A 134 -4.37 15.98 1.84
C MET A 134 -4.56 17.26 1.03
N ARG A 135 -4.92 17.17 -0.27
CA ARG A 135 -5.22 18.36 -1.11
C ARG A 135 -6.41 19.14 -0.57
N LEU A 136 -7.52 18.47 -0.33
CA LEU A 136 -8.79 19.06 0.06
C LEU A 136 -8.77 19.66 1.47
N ASN A 137 -8.08 19.01 2.40
CA ASN A 137 -7.97 19.39 3.81
C ASN A 137 -9.31 19.75 4.46
N ILE A 138 -10.32 18.91 4.25
CA ILE A 138 -11.62 18.93 4.90
C ILE A 138 -11.76 17.70 5.81
N PRO A 139 -12.67 17.66 6.78
CA PRO A 139 -12.85 16.49 7.64
C PRO A 139 -12.98 15.19 6.83
N VAL A 140 -12.18 14.17 7.14
CA VAL A 140 -12.15 12.91 6.40
C VAL A 140 -12.01 11.71 7.31
N VAL A 141 -12.65 10.59 6.94
CA VAL A 141 -12.46 9.27 7.55
C VAL A 141 -12.25 8.24 6.43
N PHE A 142 -11.29 7.33 6.64
CA PHE A 142 -11.08 6.18 5.77
C PHE A 142 -11.72 4.93 6.37
N VAL A 143 -12.31 4.11 5.51
CA VAL A 143 -12.76 2.77 5.87
C VAL A 143 -12.54 1.83 4.70
N SER A 144 -11.69 0.80 4.91
CA SER A 144 -11.31 -0.11 3.84
C SER A 144 -12.32 -1.25 3.65
N GLY A 145 -12.26 -1.91 2.48
CA GLY A 145 -13.04 -3.13 2.21
C GLY A 145 -12.62 -4.34 3.04
N GLY A 146 -11.41 -4.34 3.60
CA GLY A 146 -10.84 -5.41 4.41
C GLY A 146 -10.08 -6.46 3.62
N PRO A 147 -9.18 -7.22 4.28
CA PRO A 147 -8.44 -8.32 3.67
C PRO A 147 -9.34 -9.54 3.39
N MET A 148 -8.96 -10.34 2.39
CA MET A 148 -9.53 -11.66 2.17
C MET A 148 -8.97 -12.67 3.18
N GLU A 149 -9.65 -13.79 3.32
CA GLU A 149 -9.17 -14.94 4.08
C GLU A 149 -7.99 -15.61 3.36
N ALA A 150 -7.08 -16.25 4.10
CA ALA A 150 -6.04 -17.08 3.50
C ALA A 150 -6.63 -18.29 2.77
N GLY A 151 -6.06 -18.65 1.63
CA GLY A 151 -6.45 -19.82 0.89
C GLY A 151 -6.02 -21.12 1.57
N GLN A 152 -6.66 -22.24 1.22
CA GLN A 152 -6.28 -23.56 1.65
C GLN A 152 -6.62 -24.61 0.60
N ALA A 153 -5.66 -25.46 0.24
CA ALA A 153 -5.92 -26.59 -0.65
C ALA A 153 -5.36 -27.90 -0.07
N THR A 154 -6.03 -29.01 -0.43
CA THR A 154 -5.48 -30.35 -0.23
C THR A 154 -4.84 -30.80 -1.53
N LEU A 155 -3.51 -31.00 -1.52
CA LEU A 155 -2.72 -31.44 -2.67
C LEU A 155 -2.98 -32.90 -3.00
N VAL A 156 -2.48 -33.36 -4.15
CA VAL A 156 -2.64 -34.75 -4.64
C VAL A 156 -2.10 -35.78 -3.64
N ASP A 157 -1.02 -35.46 -2.94
CA ASP A 157 -0.40 -36.31 -1.92
C ASP A 157 -1.17 -36.32 -0.58
N GLY A 158 -2.27 -35.57 -0.47
CA GLY A 158 -3.07 -35.42 0.74
C GLY A 158 -2.58 -34.32 1.70
N THR A 159 -1.50 -33.62 1.39
CA THR A 159 -1.01 -32.51 2.21
C THR A 159 -1.98 -31.33 2.16
N VAL A 160 -2.37 -30.81 3.31
CA VAL A 160 -3.14 -29.57 3.43
C VAL A 160 -2.18 -28.39 3.52
N ARG A 161 -2.32 -27.43 2.62
CA ARG A 161 -1.43 -26.26 2.53
C ARG A 161 -2.24 -24.96 2.58
N LYS A 162 -1.84 -24.02 3.45
CA LYS A 162 -2.31 -22.63 3.39
C LYS A 162 -1.70 -21.94 2.17
N LEU A 163 -2.45 -21.05 1.54
CA LEU A 163 -2.13 -20.48 0.23
C LEU A 163 -2.42 -18.98 0.17
N ASP A 164 -1.76 -18.33 -0.77
CA ASP A 164 -2.06 -16.99 -1.26
C ASP A 164 -1.78 -16.90 -2.77
N LEU A 165 -2.00 -15.74 -3.36
CA LEU A 165 -1.73 -15.46 -4.78
C LEU A 165 -0.29 -15.82 -5.20
N ILE A 166 0.69 -15.58 -4.32
CA ILE A 166 2.11 -15.82 -4.64
C ILE A 166 2.38 -17.31 -4.82
N ASN A 167 1.70 -18.17 -4.05
CA ASN A 167 1.83 -19.62 -4.23
C ASN A 167 1.37 -20.04 -5.62
N ALA A 168 0.24 -19.52 -6.11
CA ALA A 168 -0.24 -19.83 -7.45
C ALA A 168 0.78 -19.43 -8.54
N ILE A 169 1.42 -18.24 -8.41
CA ILE A 169 2.41 -17.75 -9.38
C ILE A 169 3.72 -18.56 -9.32
N VAL A 170 4.22 -18.85 -8.11
CA VAL A 170 5.51 -19.55 -7.91
C VAL A 170 5.40 -21.01 -8.33
N ASP A 171 4.31 -21.68 -7.92
CA ASP A 171 4.14 -23.11 -8.18
C ASP A 171 3.81 -23.39 -9.66
N ALA A 172 3.19 -22.45 -10.37
CA ALA A 172 2.92 -22.56 -11.80
C ALA A 172 4.18 -22.71 -12.69
N VAL A 173 5.35 -22.27 -12.19
CA VAL A 173 6.64 -22.37 -12.92
C VAL A 173 7.61 -23.36 -12.28
N ASN A 174 7.19 -24.05 -11.22
CA ASN A 174 8.00 -25.05 -10.52
C ASN A 174 7.80 -26.42 -11.20
N GLU A 175 8.83 -26.87 -11.92
CA GLU A 175 8.83 -28.17 -12.63
C GLU A 175 8.55 -29.40 -11.73
N ASN A 176 8.62 -29.24 -10.40
CA ASN A 176 8.34 -30.32 -9.44
C ASN A 176 6.89 -30.35 -8.94
N VAL A 177 6.05 -29.39 -9.32
CA VAL A 177 4.61 -29.34 -8.97
C VAL A 177 3.82 -29.85 -10.15
N SER A 178 2.88 -30.78 -9.91
CA SER A 178 2.05 -31.35 -10.96
C SER A 178 1.00 -30.33 -11.45
N ASP A 179 0.58 -30.45 -12.72
CA ASP A 179 -0.49 -29.61 -13.28
C ASP A 179 -1.80 -29.71 -12.45
N GLU A 180 -2.08 -30.88 -11.87
CA GLU A 180 -3.24 -31.08 -11.01
C GLU A 180 -3.11 -30.30 -9.69
N ASP A 181 -1.92 -30.26 -9.09
CA ASP A 181 -1.68 -29.45 -7.89
C ASP A 181 -1.69 -27.97 -8.20
N VAL A 182 -1.15 -27.53 -9.35
CA VAL A 182 -1.24 -26.14 -9.80
C VAL A 182 -2.71 -25.72 -9.92
N LEU A 183 -3.56 -26.53 -10.53
CA LEU A 183 -4.99 -26.23 -10.65
C LEU A 183 -5.68 -26.14 -9.27
N ARG A 184 -5.38 -27.07 -8.34
CA ARG A 184 -5.91 -27.03 -6.97
C ARG A 184 -5.49 -25.78 -6.22
N ILE A 185 -4.24 -25.34 -6.40
CA ILE A 185 -3.71 -24.09 -5.82
C ILE A 185 -4.44 -22.89 -6.43
N GLU A 186 -4.54 -22.80 -7.76
CA GLU A 186 -5.25 -21.72 -8.48
C GLU A 186 -6.69 -21.56 -7.99
N GLU A 187 -7.44 -22.66 -7.86
CA GLU A 187 -8.83 -22.63 -7.44
C GLU A 187 -9.04 -22.18 -5.98
N ASN A 188 -7.99 -22.25 -5.13
CA ASN A 188 -8.13 -22.03 -3.70
C ASN A 188 -7.23 -20.95 -3.13
N ALA A 189 -6.31 -20.36 -3.90
CA ALA A 189 -5.36 -19.35 -3.40
C ALA A 189 -6.04 -18.05 -2.97
N CYS A 190 -7.15 -17.66 -3.61
CA CYS A 190 -7.91 -16.44 -3.33
C CYS A 190 -9.38 -16.79 -3.08
N PRO A 191 -9.76 -17.27 -1.87
CA PRO A 191 -11.07 -17.88 -1.64
C PRO A 191 -12.21 -16.88 -1.46
N THR A 192 -11.93 -15.62 -1.08
CA THR A 192 -12.99 -14.67 -0.72
C THR A 192 -12.82 -13.32 -1.40
N CYS A 193 -13.86 -12.46 -1.32
CA CYS A 193 -13.68 -11.04 -1.56
C CYS A 193 -12.76 -10.44 -0.49
N GLY A 194 -12.18 -9.30 -0.79
CA GLY A 194 -11.21 -8.61 0.06
C GLY A 194 -9.91 -8.30 -0.69
N SER A 195 -9.06 -7.47 -0.10
CA SER A 195 -7.68 -7.28 -0.54
C SER A 195 -6.86 -8.55 -0.30
N CYS A 196 -5.57 -8.54 -0.62
CA CYS A 196 -4.73 -9.71 -0.42
C CYS A 196 -4.80 -10.28 1.01
N SER A 197 -4.60 -11.60 1.18
CA SER A 197 -4.55 -12.22 2.52
C SER A 197 -3.25 -11.96 3.28
N GLY A 198 -2.17 -11.58 2.57
CA GLY A 198 -0.87 -11.26 3.16
C GLY A 198 -0.61 -9.75 3.32
N MET A 199 0.58 -9.39 3.83
CA MET A 199 1.02 -8.00 3.99
C MET A 199 1.64 -7.48 2.68
N PHE A 200 0.77 -7.33 1.67
CA PHE A 200 1.08 -6.71 0.39
C PHE A 200 0.70 -5.23 0.43
N THR A 201 0.85 -4.51 -0.67
CA THR A 201 0.67 -3.06 -0.71
C THR A 201 -0.73 -2.62 -0.25
N ALA A 202 -1.79 -3.33 -0.66
CA ALA A 202 -3.18 -3.03 -0.29
C ALA A 202 -3.36 -3.01 1.23
N ASN A 203 -2.99 -4.11 1.90
CA ASN A 203 -3.11 -4.22 3.35
C ASN A 203 -2.16 -3.28 4.08
N SER A 204 -0.92 -3.12 3.59
CA SER A 204 0.01 -2.13 4.16
C SER A 204 -0.62 -0.74 4.17
N MET A 205 -1.18 -0.26 3.05
CA MET A 205 -1.81 1.05 3.00
C MET A 205 -3.05 1.17 3.89
N ASN A 206 -3.88 0.11 4.00
CA ASN A 206 -5.03 0.10 4.90
C ASN A 206 -4.61 0.14 6.39
N CYS A 207 -3.50 -0.52 6.75
CA CYS A 207 -2.89 -0.43 8.08
C CYS A 207 -2.29 0.97 8.33
N LEU A 208 -1.66 1.57 7.32
CA LEU A 208 -1.05 2.90 7.44
C LEU A 208 -2.08 4.01 7.62
N THR A 209 -3.26 3.95 6.97
CA THR A 209 -4.34 4.92 7.25
C THR A 209 -4.86 4.83 8.69
N GLU A 210 -4.80 3.64 9.29
CA GLU A 210 -5.09 3.45 10.72
C GLU A 210 -3.98 4.07 11.58
N ALA A 211 -2.70 3.80 11.29
CA ALA A 211 -1.57 4.33 12.04
C ALA A 211 -1.42 5.86 11.94
N ILE A 212 -1.73 6.45 10.78
CA ILE A 212 -1.80 7.91 10.60
C ILE A 212 -2.91 8.54 11.45
N GLY A 213 -3.95 7.76 11.80
CA GLY A 213 -5.07 8.23 12.59
C GLY A 213 -6.31 8.65 11.80
N LEU A 214 -6.39 8.31 10.51
CA LEU A 214 -7.52 8.64 9.63
C LEU A 214 -8.55 7.51 9.49
N SER A 215 -8.30 6.34 10.11
CA SER A 215 -9.21 5.19 10.14
C SER A 215 -9.46 4.74 11.58
N LEU A 216 -10.52 3.94 11.76
CA LEU A 216 -10.83 3.33 13.05
C LEU A 216 -10.00 2.05 13.28
N PRO A 217 -9.78 1.66 14.56
CA PRO A 217 -9.10 0.41 14.90
C PRO A 217 -9.75 -0.81 14.24
N GLY A 218 -8.92 -1.71 13.70
CA GLY A 218 -9.37 -2.89 12.95
C GLY A 218 -9.60 -2.65 11.46
N ASN A 219 -9.45 -1.41 10.99
CA ASN A 219 -9.59 -1.08 9.57
C ASN A 219 -8.70 -1.95 8.68
N GLY A 220 -7.43 -2.11 9.06
CA GLY A 220 -6.44 -2.86 8.28
C GLY A 220 -6.55 -4.39 8.41
N SER A 221 -7.24 -4.94 9.40
CA SER A 221 -7.13 -6.36 9.74
C SER A 221 -8.42 -7.16 9.82
N VAL A 222 -9.59 -6.54 10.07
CA VAL A 222 -10.87 -7.28 10.06
C VAL A 222 -11.17 -7.77 8.64
N LEU A 223 -11.48 -9.06 8.50
CA LEU A 223 -11.73 -9.69 7.20
C LEU A 223 -12.97 -9.13 6.50
N ALA A 224 -12.94 -9.04 5.18
CA ALA A 224 -14.04 -8.53 4.36
C ALA A 224 -15.34 -9.35 4.50
N THR A 225 -15.22 -10.65 4.70
CA THR A 225 -16.32 -11.59 4.88
C THR A 225 -16.96 -11.57 6.27
N HIS A 226 -16.26 -11.03 7.29
CA HIS A 226 -16.71 -11.12 8.67
C HIS A 226 -17.78 -10.07 9.01
N THR A 227 -18.81 -10.48 9.74
CA THR A 227 -19.94 -9.60 10.16
C THR A 227 -19.50 -8.42 11.03
N ALA A 228 -18.42 -8.56 11.82
CA ALA A 228 -17.89 -7.47 12.65
C ALA A 228 -17.49 -6.23 11.83
N ARG A 229 -17.11 -6.42 10.55
CA ARG A 229 -16.73 -5.31 9.68
C ARG A 229 -17.88 -4.36 9.36
N LYS A 230 -19.12 -4.81 9.43
CA LYS A 230 -20.28 -3.92 9.25
C LYS A 230 -20.30 -2.79 10.26
N ALA A 231 -19.98 -3.08 11.52
CA ALA A 231 -19.91 -2.06 12.56
C ALA A 231 -18.82 -1.01 12.29
N LEU A 232 -17.68 -1.38 11.68
CA LEU A 232 -16.65 -0.42 11.28
C LEU A 232 -17.18 0.61 10.28
N TYR A 233 -17.96 0.19 9.28
CA TYR A 233 -18.55 1.11 8.30
C TYR A 233 -19.54 2.07 8.95
N GLU A 234 -20.40 1.56 9.81
CA GLU A 234 -21.38 2.39 10.54
C GLU A 234 -20.69 3.36 11.51
N ASN A 235 -19.64 2.91 12.21
CA ASN A 235 -18.86 3.75 13.11
C ASN A 235 -18.08 4.83 12.34
N ALA A 236 -17.40 4.48 11.24
CA ALA A 236 -16.70 5.45 10.39
C ALA A 236 -17.66 6.54 9.86
N ALA A 237 -18.87 6.14 9.46
CA ALA A 237 -19.91 7.06 9.02
C ALA A 237 -20.38 8.01 10.14
N ARG A 238 -20.51 7.52 11.36
CA ARG A 238 -20.82 8.38 12.52
C ARG A 238 -19.67 9.32 12.85
N THR A 239 -18.43 8.81 12.84
CA THR A 239 -17.23 9.60 13.12
C THR A 239 -17.04 10.73 12.11
N VAL A 240 -17.23 10.51 10.81
CA VAL A 240 -17.08 11.59 9.83
C VAL A 240 -18.10 12.71 10.05
N VAL A 241 -19.34 12.38 10.45
CA VAL A 241 -20.36 13.40 10.78
C VAL A 241 -19.99 14.14 12.08
N GLU A 242 -19.46 13.45 13.07
CA GLU A 242 -19.02 14.06 14.33
C GLU A 242 -17.88 15.05 14.12
N ILE A 243 -16.80 14.64 13.44
CA ILE A 243 -15.65 15.53 13.18
C ILE A 243 -16.04 16.69 12.24
N THR A 244 -17.03 16.48 11.36
CA THR A 244 -17.59 17.57 10.55
C THR A 244 -18.26 18.64 11.45
N LYS A 245 -19.06 18.23 12.43
CA LYS A 245 -19.67 19.15 13.39
C LYS A 245 -18.61 19.87 14.24
N ARG A 246 -17.62 19.14 14.76
CA ARG A 246 -16.52 19.74 15.51
C ARG A 246 -15.83 20.86 14.71
N TYR A 247 -15.55 20.62 13.44
CA TYR A 247 -14.91 21.64 12.60
C TYR A 247 -15.82 22.85 12.33
N TYR A 248 -17.06 22.62 11.85
CA TYR A 248 -17.93 23.71 11.40
C TYR A 248 -18.74 24.37 12.52
N GLU A 249 -19.10 23.65 13.59
CA GLU A 249 -19.89 24.17 14.69
C GLU A 249 -19.03 24.67 15.86
N ASP A 250 -17.90 23.97 16.17
CA ASP A 250 -17.04 24.30 17.30
C ASP A 250 -15.75 25.04 16.88
N GLY A 251 -15.42 25.02 15.57
CA GLY A 251 -14.20 25.63 15.02
C GLY A 251 -12.94 24.83 15.34
N ASP A 252 -13.07 23.54 15.63
CA ASP A 252 -11.97 22.63 15.94
C ASP A 252 -11.28 22.15 14.67
N ASP A 253 -10.16 22.76 14.32
CA ASP A 253 -9.37 22.42 13.16
C ASP A 253 -8.43 21.22 13.37
N SER A 254 -8.30 20.72 14.61
CA SER A 254 -7.52 19.52 14.90
C SER A 254 -8.01 18.28 14.14
N VAL A 255 -9.30 18.26 13.76
CA VAL A 255 -9.91 17.16 12.99
C VAL A 255 -9.61 17.18 11.50
N LEU A 256 -8.89 18.18 10.99
CA LEU A 256 -8.51 18.26 9.60
C LEU A 256 -7.37 17.29 9.28
N PRO A 257 -7.37 16.65 8.09
CA PRO A 257 -6.41 15.61 7.76
C PRO A 257 -4.95 16.06 7.83
N ARG A 258 -4.62 17.30 7.49
CA ARG A 258 -3.24 17.82 7.61
C ARG A 258 -2.80 18.06 9.06
N ASN A 259 -3.75 18.24 9.98
CA ASN A 259 -3.46 18.39 11.42
C ASN A 259 -3.36 17.02 12.12
N ILE A 260 -3.99 15.97 11.56
CA ILE A 260 -3.86 14.58 12.02
C ILE A 260 -2.62 13.93 11.39
N ALA A 261 -2.48 13.99 10.08
CA ALA A 261 -1.38 13.42 9.32
C ALA A 261 -0.16 14.35 9.36
N THR A 262 0.34 14.62 10.55
CA THR A 262 1.55 15.40 10.82
C THR A 262 2.80 14.60 10.47
N ARG A 263 3.98 15.24 10.49
CA ARG A 263 5.26 14.54 10.36
C ARG A 263 5.39 13.39 11.37
N ALA A 264 5.03 13.62 12.63
CA ALA A 264 5.04 12.61 13.69
C ALA A 264 4.13 11.41 13.34
N ALA A 265 2.94 11.67 12.79
CA ALA A 265 2.03 10.61 12.35
C ALA A 265 2.60 9.83 11.14
N PHE A 266 3.29 10.48 10.20
CA PHE A 266 4.00 9.81 9.10
C PHE A 266 5.15 8.95 9.62
N ASP A 267 5.95 9.44 10.58
CA ASP A 267 7.03 8.66 11.21
C ASP A 267 6.47 7.43 11.94
N ASN A 268 5.36 7.57 12.67
CA ASN A 268 4.69 6.45 13.34
C ASN A 268 4.13 5.44 12.33
N ALA A 269 3.53 5.90 11.25
CA ALA A 269 3.04 5.03 10.18
C ALA A 269 4.19 4.28 9.50
N MET A 270 5.32 4.96 9.23
CA MET A 270 6.51 4.32 8.68
C MET A 270 7.14 3.34 9.68
N ALA A 271 7.14 3.65 10.99
CA ALA A 271 7.58 2.73 12.02
C ALA A 271 6.74 1.44 12.04
N LEU A 272 5.40 1.58 11.90
CA LEU A 272 4.50 0.43 11.73
C LEU A 272 4.87 -0.39 10.48
N ASP A 273 5.01 0.25 9.32
CA ASP A 273 5.29 -0.43 8.05
C ASP A 273 6.61 -1.23 8.10
N ILE A 274 7.64 -0.62 8.67
CA ILE A 274 8.95 -1.25 8.88
C ILE A 274 8.85 -2.41 9.86
N ALA A 275 8.12 -2.25 10.97
CA ALA A 275 7.96 -3.28 12.00
C ALA A 275 7.19 -4.51 11.49
N MET A 276 6.22 -4.32 10.60
CA MET A 276 5.43 -5.43 10.03
C MET A 276 5.98 -5.98 8.71
N GLY A 277 7.14 -5.45 8.24
CA GLY A 277 7.72 -5.86 6.96
C GLY A 277 6.79 -5.62 5.78
N GLY A 278 6.23 -4.42 5.71
CA GLY A 278 5.27 -4.00 4.70
C GLY A 278 5.81 -3.94 3.28
N SER A 279 5.12 -3.25 2.41
CA SER A 279 5.47 -3.16 0.99
C SER A 279 6.43 -2.00 0.72
N THR A 280 7.43 -2.18 -0.16
CA THR A 280 8.25 -1.06 -0.65
C THR A 280 7.42 0.01 -1.38
N ASN A 281 6.25 -0.35 -1.92
CA ASN A 281 5.35 0.59 -2.57
C ASN A 281 4.74 1.62 -1.60
N THR A 282 4.62 1.29 -0.30
CA THR A 282 4.15 2.24 0.71
C THR A 282 5.05 3.46 0.83
N ILE A 283 6.36 3.28 0.63
CA ILE A 283 7.32 4.39 0.58
C ILE A 283 6.93 5.39 -0.51
N LEU A 284 6.67 4.92 -1.75
CA LEU A 284 6.18 5.78 -2.84
C LEU A 284 4.88 6.51 -2.47
N HIS A 285 3.98 5.81 -1.79
CA HIS A 285 2.65 6.33 -1.51
C HIS A 285 2.65 7.32 -0.35
N LEU A 286 3.48 7.09 0.68
CA LEU A 286 3.65 8.06 1.77
C LEU A 286 4.36 9.32 1.30
N LEU A 287 5.42 9.21 0.49
CA LEU A 287 6.07 10.36 -0.13
C LEU A 287 5.09 11.19 -0.97
N ALA A 288 4.24 10.53 -1.75
CA ALA A 288 3.20 11.19 -2.52
C ALA A 288 2.19 11.93 -1.64
N ALA A 289 1.71 11.30 -0.57
CA ALA A 289 0.77 11.90 0.37
C ALA A 289 1.42 13.06 1.17
N ALA A 290 2.70 12.92 1.55
CA ALA A 290 3.46 13.96 2.23
C ALA A 290 3.63 15.21 1.35
N GLN A 291 3.94 15.02 0.05
CA GLN A 291 4.00 16.12 -0.92
C GLN A 291 2.66 16.86 -1.01
N GLU A 292 1.53 16.14 -1.10
CA GLU A 292 0.19 16.75 -1.15
C GLU A 292 -0.20 17.44 0.16
N ALA A 293 0.33 16.98 1.29
CA ALA A 293 0.17 17.61 2.59
C ALA A 293 1.06 18.86 2.76
N GLY A 294 2.04 19.09 1.87
CA GLY A 294 3.03 20.13 1.98
C GLY A 294 4.09 19.86 3.05
N LEU A 295 4.32 18.59 3.38
CA LEU A 295 5.35 18.16 4.33
C LEU A 295 6.69 17.97 3.62
N ASP A 296 7.76 18.45 4.26
CA ASP A 296 9.13 18.13 3.86
C ASP A 296 9.49 16.75 4.44
N TYR A 297 9.27 15.70 3.66
CA TYR A 297 9.46 14.30 4.02
C TYR A 297 10.09 13.54 2.86
N ASP A 298 11.22 12.88 3.11
CA ASP A 298 12.01 12.23 2.08
C ASP A 298 12.52 10.82 2.47
N LEU A 299 13.28 10.19 1.58
CA LEU A 299 13.87 8.87 1.82
C LEU A 299 14.86 8.86 3.00
N SER A 300 15.45 10.00 3.37
CA SER A 300 16.38 10.08 4.50
C SER A 300 15.64 9.98 5.83
N ASP A 301 14.43 10.54 5.90
CA ASP A 301 13.54 10.39 7.05
C ASP A 301 13.13 8.93 7.24
N ILE A 302 12.76 8.27 6.14
CA ILE A 302 12.39 6.84 6.12
C ILE A 302 13.58 5.97 6.55
N ASP A 303 14.79 6.25 6.06
CA ASP A 303 15.99 5.53 6.48
C ASP A 303 16.29 5.72 7.98
N ALA A 304 16.10 6.94 8.49
CA ALA A 304 16.25 7.22 9.92
C ALA A 304 15.29 6.41 10.79
N VAL A 305 14.03 6.25 10.37
CA VAL A 305 13.06 5.37 11.04
C VAL A 305 13.49 3.91 10.90
N SER A 306 13.88 3.46 9.71
CA SER A 306 14.29 2.08 9.42
C SER A 306 15.45 1.60 10.30
N ARG A 307 16.41 2.46 10.59
CA ARG A 307 17.58 2.11 11.42
C ARG A 307 17.28 1.88 12.90
N ARG A 308 16.15 2.38 13.41
CA ARG A 308 15.78 2.28 14.84
C ARG A 308 14.66 1.29 15.12
N VAL A 309 13.87 0.94 14.10
CA VAL A 309 12.67 0.11 14.26
C VAL A 309 12.99 -1.34 13.92
N PRO A 310 12.79 -2.30 14.84
CA PRO A 310 12.99 -3.73 14.58
C PRO A 310 11.83 -4.32 13.78
N CYS A 311 12.06 -5.47 13.12
CA CYS A 311 11.00 -6.24 12.47
C CYS A 311 10.25 -7.09 13.51
N LEU A 312 9.00 -6.72 13.83
CA LEU A 312 8.20 -7.36 14.88
C LEU A 312 7.21 -8.40 14.33
N ALA A 313 6.86 -8.33 13.04
CA ALA A 313 5.96 -9.28 12.41
C ALA A 313 6.48 -9.71 11.03
N LYS A 314 6.35 -11.00 10.71
CA LYS A 314 6.61 -11.57 9.38
C LYS A 314 5.33 -12.20 8.86
N VAL A 315 4.65 -11.48 7.98
CA VAL A 315 3.38 -11.87 7.36
C VAL A 315 3.64 -12.26 5.89
N ALA A 316 2.87 -13.15 5.33
CA ALA A 316 3.00 -13.55 3.92
C ALA A 316 3.23 -12.32 3.00
N PRO A 317 4.14 -12.39 2.05
CA PRO A 317 4.89 -13.55 1.54
C PRO A 317 6.13 -13.93 2.36
N ASN A 318 6.41 -13.21 3.47
CA ASN A 318 7.52 -13.52 4.37
C ASN A 318 7.16 -14.75 5.20
N VAL A 319 8.17 -15.58 5.48
CA VAL A 319 8.00 -16.79 6.26
C VAL A 319 8.67 -16.61 7.63
N ALA A 320 7.90 -16.82 8.69
CA ALA A 320 8.42 -16.85 10.05
C ALA A 320 8.98 -18.25 10.39
N PRO A 321 9.84 -18.39 11.42
CA PRO A 321 10.37 -19.70 11.83
C PRO A 321 9.32 -20.75 12.17
N GLY A 322 8.11 -20.34 12.56
CA GLY A 322 6.98 -21.23 12.90
C GLY A 322 6.00 -21.49 11.76
N GLY A 323 6.20 -20.89 10.58
CA GLY A 323 5.29 -20.98 9.45
C GLY A 323 4.92 -19.61 8.86
N THR A 324 3.94 -19.60 7.96
CA THR A 324 3.48 -18.36 7.31
C THR A 324 2.26 -17.83 8.04
N TYR A 325 2.34 -16.59 8.50
CA TYR A 325 1.22 -15.83 9.05
C TYR A 325 0.52 -15.02 7.95
N TYR A 326 -0.76 -14.75 8.12
CA TYR A 326 -1.61 -13.97 7.22
C TYR A 326 -2.29 -12.82 7.99
N MET A 327 -3.07 -11.99 7.33
CA MET A 327 -3.76 -10.87 7.98
C MET A 327 -4.75 -11.33 9.05
N GLU A 328 -5.36 -12.50 8.90
CA GLU A 328 -6.22 -13.12 9.92
C GLU A 328 -5.46 -13.44 11.22
N ASP A 329 -4.16 -13.80 11.13
CA ASP A 329 -3.29 -14.05 12.28
C ASP A 329 -2.87 -12.73 12.96
N VAL A 330 -2.56 -11.69 12.17
CA VAL A 330 -2.32 -10.33 12.69
C VAL A 330 -3.56 -9.83 13.44
N HIS A 331 -4.75 -10.04 12.89
CA HIS A 331 -6.01 -9.68 13.54
C HIS A 331 -6.18 -10.40 14.88
N ARG A 332 -5.99 -11.72 14.91
CA ARG A 332 -6.03 -12.54 16.13
C ARG A 332 -5.05 -12.08 17.19
N ALA A 333 -3.92 -11.50 16.79
CA ALA A 333 -2.88 -10.98 17.69
C ALA A 333 -3.16 -9.55 18.22
N GLY A 334 -4.33 -8.97 17.90
CA GLY A 334 -4.73 -7.62 18.32
C GLY A 334 -4.53 -6.53 17.26
N GLY A 335 -4.29 -6.91 16.01
CA GLY A 335 -4.24 -6.01 14.86
C GLY A 335 -3.14 -4.96 14.95
N ILE A 336 -3.42 -3.81 14.36
CA ILE A 336 -2.48 -2.68 14.29
C ILE A 336 -2.20 -2.06 15.66
N PRO A 337 -3.19 -1.92 16.58
CA PRO A 337 -2.91 -1.46 17.93
C PRO A 337 -1.90 -2.32 18.70
N ALA A 338 -1.85 -3.63 18.47
CA ALA A 338 -0.87 -4.50 19.12
C ALA A 338 0.56 -4.24 18.62
N ILE A 339 0.77 -4.02 17.30
CA ILE A 339 2.09 -3.67 16.76
C ILE A 339 2.52 -2.29 17.24
N LEU A 340 1.62 -1.29 17.16
CA LEU A 340 1.90 0.05 17.67
C LEU A 340 2.15 0.05 19.19
N GLY A 341 1.43 -0.79 19.94
CA GLY A 341 1.63 -0.97 21.37
C GLY A 341 3.03 -1.49 21.72
N GLU A 342 3.55 -2.44 20.94
CA GLU A 342 4.93 -2.92 21.14
C GLU A 342 5.96 -1.84 20.79
N LEU A 343 5.74 -1.09 19.72
CA LEU A 343 6.59 0.04 19.35
C LEU A 343 6.55 1.17 20.39
N TYR A 344 5.36 1.45 20.93
CA TYR A 344 5.17 2.44 22.00
C TYR A 344 5.93 2.06 23.28
N ARG A 345 5.78 0.82 23.75
CA ARG A 345 6.52 0.28 24.91
C ARG A 345 8.04 0.29 24.70
N ALA A 346 8.49 0.16 23.47
CA ALA A 346 9.91 0.25 23.11
C ALA A 346 10.41 1.71 22.97
N GLY A 347 9.55 2.73 23.11
CA GLY A 347 9.91 4.14 22.95
C GLY A 347 10.25 4.52 21.51
N LEU A 348 9.62 3.88 20.54
CA LEU A 348 9.91 4.02 19.10
C LEU A 348 8.85 4.84 18.36
N LEU A 349 7.79 5.29 19.04
CA LEU A 349 6.75 6.15 18.48
C LEU A 349 6.82 7.56 19.04
N ASP A 350 6.37 8.51 18.24
CA ASP A 350 6.10 9.88 18.67
C ASP A 350 4.74 9.93 19.37
N GLU A 351 4.68 10.61 20.53
CA GLU A 351 3.47 10.73 21.34
C GLU A 351 2.60 11.93 20.94
N ASP A 352 3.15 12.90 20.20
CA ASP A 352 2.44 14.12 19.78
C ASP A 352 1.59 13.86 18.52
N VAL A 353 0.71 12.89 18.63
CA VAL A 353 -0.23 12.50 17.58
C VAL A 353 -1.62 12.26 18.13
N HIS A 354 -2.64 12.56 17.34
CA HIS A 354 -4.03 12.24 17.65
C HIS A 354 -4.71 11.67 16.40
N THR A 355 -5.92 11.16 16.58
CA THR A 355 -6.65 10.46 15.51
C THR A 355 -8.07 11.01 15.36
N VAL A 356 -8.78 10.60 14.31
CA VAL A 356 -10.22 10.91 14.17
C VAL A 356 -11.09 10.34 15.30
N HIS A 357 -10.59 9.41 16.09
CA HIS A 357 -11.33 8.68 17.13
C HIS A 357 -10.73 8.77 18.53
N SER A 358 -9.50 9.23 18.68
CA SER A 358 -8.81 9.31 19.99
C SER A 358 -7.99 10.59 20.11
N PRO A 359 -7.95 11.22 21.30
CA PRO A 359 -7.23 12.46 21.51
C PRO A 359 -5.70 12.29 21.50
N GLY A 360 -5.20 11.06 21.64
CA GLY A 360 -3.78 10.74 21.64
C GLY A 360 -3.52 9.26 21.42
N ILE A 361 -2.26 8.93 21.11
CA ILE A 361 -1.84 7.55 20.87
C ILE A 361 -1.96 6.69 22.14
N LYS A 362 -1.73 7.28 23.31
CA LYS A 362 -1.79 6.58 24.59
C LYS A 362 -3.20 6.09 24.87
N GLU A 363 -4.20 6.97 24.79
CA GLU A 363 -5.61 6.66 25.00
C GLU A 363 -6.11 5.64 23.97
N TRP A 364 -5.64 5.74 22.72
CA TRP A 364 -5.94 4.76 21.70
C TRP A 364 -5.42 3.37 22.08
N LEU A 365 -4.11 3.26 22.39
CA LEU A 365 -3.47 1.98 22.70
C LEU A 365 -4.01 1.40 24.03
N GLU A 366 -4.30 2.22 25.04
CA GLU A 366 -4.91 1.75 26.29
C GLU A 366 -6.26 1.09 26.03
N ALA A 367 -7.07 1.63 25.12
CA ALA A 367 -8.41 1.11 24.81
C ALA A 367 -8.40 -0.11 23.87
N TRP A 368 -7.39 -0.27 23.01
CA TRP A 368 -7.42 -1.22 21.90
C TRP A 368 -6.30 -2.27 21.89
N ASP A 369 -5.17 -2.03 22.58
CA ASP A 369 -4.07 -3.00 22.64
C ASP A 369 -4.36 -4.09 23.70
N VAL A 370 -4.61 -5.31 23.22
CA VAL A 370 -4.90 -6.49 24.07
C VAL A 370 -3.68 -7.04 24.81
N ARG A 371 -2.50 -6.49 24.57
CA ARG A 371 -1.22 -7.02 25.09
C ARG A 371 -0.64 -6.18 26.22
N GLY A 372 -0.94 -4.91 26.29
CA GLY A 372 -0.34 -4.01 27.28
C GLY A 372 -1.27 -2.97 27.85
N GLY A 373 -2.45 -2.80 27.28
CA GLY A 373 -3.46 -1.84 27.71
C GLY A 373 -4.49 -2.43 28.67
N SER A 374 -5.55 -1.66 28.87
CA SER A 374 -6.79 -2.10 29.51
C SER A 374 -7.90 -2.12 28.44
N PRO A 375 -7.84 -3.08 27.49
CA PRO A 375 -8.67 -3.05 26.31
C PRO A 375 -10.16 -3.06 26.67
N THR A 376 -10.93 -2.30 25.92
CA THR A 376 -12.38 -2.27 26.08
C THR A 376 -13.00 -3.62 25.70
N PRO A 377 -14.18 -3.97 26.27
CA PRO A 377 -14.89 -5.19 25.84
C PRO A 377 -15.16 -5.22 24.33
N GLU A 378 -15.39 -4.07 23.69
CA GLU A 378 -15.58 -3.93 22.25
C GLU A 378 -14.30 -4.31 21.48
N ALA A 379 -13.14 -3.85 21.93
CA ALA A 379 -11.84 -4.20 21.35
C ALA A 379 -11.58 -5.71 21.45
N VAL A 380 -11.74 -6.29 22.64
CA VAL A 380 -11.55 -7.74 22.84
C VAL A 380 -12.49 -8.54 21.93
N GLU A 381 -13.76 -8.12 21.84
CA GLU A 381 -14.74 -8.78 20.96
C GLU A 381 -14.33 -8.73 19.50
N LEU A 382 -13.85 -7.56 19.03
CA LEU A 382 -13.40 -7.38 17.64
C LEU A 382 -12.26 -8.33 17.28
N TRP A 383 -11.25 -8.46 18.14
CA TRP A 383 -10.08 -9.28 17.86
C TRP A 383 -10.35 -10.80 17.84
N HIS A 384 -11.49 -11.24 18.34
CA HIS A 384 -11.94 -12.62 18.21
C HIS A 384 -12.52 -12.97 16.84
N ALA A 385 -12.71 -12.01 15.93
CA ALA A 385 -13.22 -12.29 14.59
C ALA A 385 -12.25 -13.21 13.81
N ALA A 386 -12.76 -14.36 13.35
CA ALA A 386 -11.98 -15.43 12.72
C ALA A 386 -12.36 -15.63 11.25
N PRO A 387 -11.52 -16.27 10.42
CA PRO A 387 -11.88 -16.67 9.06
C PRO A 387 -12.96 -17.74 9.08
N GLY A 388 -13.88 -17.69 8.11
CA GLY A 388 -14.92 -18.69 7.92
C GLY A 388 -14.43 -19.93 7.18
N CYS A 389 -13.29 -19.83 6.50
CA CYS A 389 -12.69 -20.90 5.66
C CYS A 389 -13.66 -21.42 4.59
N VAL A 390 -14.57 -20.57 4.12
CA VAL A 390 -15.58 -20.89 3.09
C VAL A 390 -15.46 -19.90 1.93
N ARG A 391 -15.42 -20.41 0.71
CA ARG A 391 -15.36 -19.56 -0.48
C ARG A 391 -16.57 -18.62 -0.55
N SER A 392 -16.33 -17.32 -0.60
CA SER A 392 -17.39 -16.31 -0.64
C SER A 392 -16.93 -14.99 -1.26
N ALA A 393 -17.71 -14.49 -2.23
CA ALA A 393 -17.54 -13.13 -2.77
C ALA A 393 -18.47 -12.10 -2.07
N THR A 394 -19.13 -12.51 -0.98
CA THR A 394 -20.15 -11.70 -0.29
C THR A 394 -19.60 -11.16 1.02
N ALA A 395 -19.70 -9.84 1.22
CA ALA A 395 -19.38 -9.22 2.50
C ALA A 395 -20.30 -9.73 3.62
N PHE A 396 -19.78 -9.76 4.83
CA PHE A 396 -20.54 -10.14 6.05
C PHE A 396 -21.20 -11.53 5.98
N SER A 397 -20.62 -12.46 5.20
CA SER A 397 -21.18 -13.79 4.96
C SER A 397 -20.88 -14.80 6.07
N GLN A 398 -20.05 -14.43 7.07
CA GLN A 398 -19.66 -15.34 8.14
C GLN A 398 -19.42 -14.57 9.46
N SER A 399 -19.44 -15.30 10.61
CA SER A 399 -19.30 -14.76 11.98
C SER A 399 -18.47 -15.69 12.88
N GLU A 400 -17.51 -16.40 12.31
CA GLU A 400 -16.66 -17.33 13.05
C GLU A 400 -15.77 -16.58 14.05
N ARG A 401 -15.34 -17.29 15.11
CA ARG A 401 -14.61 -16.69 16.24
C ARG A 401 -13.44 -17.56 16.64
N TRP A 402 -12.31 -16.89 16.90
CA TRP A 402 -11.20 -17.54 17.61
C TRP A 402 -11.59 -17.87 19.06
N GLU A 403 -11.20 -19.05 19.54
CA GLU A 403 -11.37 -19.44 20.95
C GLU A 403 -10.48 -18.60 21.88
N SER A 404 -9.29 -18.21 21.38
CA SER A 404 -8.32 -17.41 22.12
C SER A 404 -7.55 -16.47 21.20
N LEU A 405 -7.13 -15.33 21.72
CA LEU A 405 -6.22 -14.41 21.04
C LEU A 405 -4.76 -14.91 21.08
N ASP A 406 -3.96 -14.48 20.11
CA ASP A 406 -2.50 -14.69 20.12
C ASP A 406 -1.82 -13.52 20.82
N VAL A 407 -1.57 -13.66 22.11
CA VAL A 407 -0.88 -12.66 22.94
C VAL A 407 0.58 -13.05 23.25
N ASP A 408 1.11 -14.08 22.61
CA ASP A 408 2.50 -14.52 22.80
C ASP A 408 3.50 -13.55 22.13
N ALA A 409 4.09 -12.69 22.96
CA ALA A 409 5.07 -11.70 22.52
C ALA A 409 6.43 -12.28 22.11
N ALA A 410 6.72 -13.52 22.44
CA ALA A 410 8.01 -14.16 22.13
C ALA A 410 7.95 -15.05 20.89
N GLY A 411 6.89 -15.82 20.71
CA GLY A 411 6.77 -16.82 19.67
C GLY A 411 5.59 -16.65 18.73
N GLY A 412 4.66 -15.73 19.04
CA GLY A 412 3.45 -15.47 18.25
C GLY A 412 3.67 -14.68 16.96
N CYS A 413 2.56 -14.32 16.32
CA CYS A 413 2.54 -13.56 15.07
C CYS A 413 3.20 -12.20 15.22
N ILE A 414 2.84 -11.45 16.26
CA ILE A 414 3.44 -10.15 16.61
C ILE A 414 4.38 -10.36 17.78
N ARG A 415 5.65 -9.99 17.63
CA ARG A 415 6.67 -10.11 18.65
C ARG A 415 6.96 -8.78 19.32
N ASP A 416 7.47 -8.82 20.56
CA ASP A 416 8.03 -7.65 21.21
C ASP A 416 9.44 -7.31 20.68
N ALA A 417 9.97 -6.15 21.08
CA ALA A 417 11.29 -5.69 20.64
C ALA A 417 12.45 -6.61 21.08
N ALA A 418 12.30 -7.34 22.21
CA ALA A 418 13.31 -8.26 22.71
C ALA A 418 13.39 -9.55 21.89
N HIS A 419 12.28 -9.96 21.27
CA HIS A 419 12.13 -11.17 20.48
C HIS A 419 11.93 -10.89 18.98
N ALA A 420 12.23 -9.67 18.53
CA ALA A 420 12.10 -9.25 17.14
C ALA A 420 12.78 -10.23 16.17
N TYR A 421 12.21 -10.37 14.97
CA TYR A 421 12.77 -11.21 13.91
C TYR A 421 14.14 -10.72 13.41
N SER A 422 14.32 -9.40 13.40
CA SER A 422 15.60 -8.73 13.16
C SER A 422 15.64 -7.39 13.90
N LYS A 423 16.85 -6.97 14.30
CA LYS A 423 17.06 -5.65 14.93
C LYS A 423 16.97 -4.51 13.92
N ASP A 424 17.32 -4.77 12.67
CA ASP A 424 17.14 -3.89 11.53
C ASP A 424 15.75 -4.10 10.96
N GLY A 425 15.10 -3.05 10.52
CA GLY A 425 13.70 -3.08 10.13
C GLY A 425 13.39 -3.94 8.91
N GLY A 426 12.11 -4.11 8.63
CA GLY A 426 11.64 -4.89 7.49
C GLY A 426 11.80 -4.23 6.12
N LEU A 427 12.15 -2.94 6.08
CA LEU A 427 12.44 -2.15 4.88
C LEU A 427 13.73 -1.36 5.08
N ALA A 428 14.48 -1.10 4.01
CA ALA A 428 15.70 -0.30 4.05
C ALA A 428 15.87 0.56 2.79
N VAL A 429 16.51 1.72 2.97
CA VAL A 429 16.94 2.60 1.87
C VAL A 429 18.44 2.42 1.66
N LEU A 430 18.86 2.19 0.40
CA LEU A 430 20.26 2.11 0.02
C LEU A 430 20.60 3.31 -0.86
N LYS A 431 21.84 3.80 -0.76
CA LYS A 431 22.39 4.88 -1.60
C LYS A 431 23.76 4.49 -2.14
N GLY A 432 24.16 5.06 -3.26
CA GLY A 432 25.47 4.86 -3.87
C GLY A 432 25.51 5.37 -5.30
N ASN A 433 26.62 5.13 -6.00
CA ASN A 433 26.75 5.64 -7.36
C ASN A 433 25.73 5.06 -8.34
N LEU A 434 25.16 3.89 -8.05
CA LEU A 434 24.10 3.28 -8.88
C LEU A 434 22.73 3.93 -8.66
N ALA A 435 22.47 4.47 -7.45
CA ALA A 435 21.22 5.11 -7.06
C ALA A 435 21.52 6.29 -6.11
N VAL A 436 21.94 7.41 -6.66
CA VAL A 436 22.43 8.57 -5.87
C VAL A 436 21.33 9.22 -5.04
N ASP A 437 20.08 9.21 -5.53
CA ASP A 437 18.92 9.72 -4.80
C ASP A 437 18.27 8.64 -3.91
N GLY A 438 18.72 7.39 -4.05
CA GLY A 438 18.31 6.25 -3.25
C GLY A 438 17.56 5.16 -4.02
N CYS A 439 17.42 4.02 -3.37
CA CYS A 439 16.62 2.88 -3.78
C CYS A 439 16.13 2.14 -2.54
N VAL A 440 15.19 1.23 -2.67
CA VAL A 440 14.55 0.58 -1.53
C VAL A 440 14.59 -0.94 -1.64
N VAL A 441 14.69 -1.61 -0.49
CA VAL A 441 14.69 -3.07 -0.38
C VAL A 441 13.80 -3.52 0.79
N LYS A 442 13.02 -4.60 0.56
CA LYS A 442 12.24 -5.27 1.61
C LYS A 442 13.12 -6.30 2.33
N THR A 443 13.81 -5.87 3.38
CA THR A 443 14.77 -6.70 4.16
C THR A 443 14.10 -7.87 4.87
N ALA A 444 12.84 -7.71 5.30
CA ALA A 444 12.06 -8.80 5.91
C ALA A 444 11.94 -10.06 5.03
N GLY A 445 12.05 -9.90 3.71
CA GLY A 445 12.00 -10.98 2.72
C GLY A 445 13.37 -11.49 2.25
N VAL A 446 14.46 -10.92 2.73
CA VAL A 446 15.84 -11.27 2.33
C VAL A 446 16.48 -12.18 3.37
N ASP A 447 17.10 -13.28 2.93
CA ASP A 447 17.93 -14.12 3.80
C ASP A 447 19.18 -13.35 4.22
N GLU A 448 19.54 -13.36 5.51
CA GLU A 448 20.66 -12.59 6.03
C GLU A 448 22.01 -12.99 5.39
N SER A 449 22.14 -14.22 4.88
CA SER A 449 23.34 -14.70 4.20
C SER A 449 23.68 -13.94 2.91
N ILE A 450 22.71 -13.23 2.33
CA ILE A 450 22.88 -12.41 1.11
C ILE A 450 22.61 -10.92 1.36
N TRP A 451 22.63 -10.45 2.59
CA TRP A 451 22.54 -9.01 2.89
C TRP A 451 23.75 -8.22 2.37
N THR A 452 24.88 -8.89 2.22
CA THR A 452 26.03 -8.38 1.44
C THR A 452 26.19 -9.27 0.22
N PHE A 453 26.07 -8.71 -0.95
CA PHE A 453 26.07 -9.42 -2.22
C PHE A 453 26.92 -8.69 -3.27
N GLU A 454 27.70 -9.40 -4.05
CA GLU A 454 28.44 -8.84 -5.17
C GLU A 454 28.42 -9.82 -6.35
N GLY A 455 27.95 -9.35 -7.51
CA GLY A 455 27.82 -10.19 -8.68
C GLY A 455 27.90 -9.43 -10.01
N PRO A 456 28.08 -10.16 -11.13
CA PRO A 456 28.03 -9.59 -12.45
C PRO A 456 26.59 -9.23 -12.84
N ALA A 457 26.43 -8.09 -13.54
CA ALA A 457 25.15 -7.63 -14.05
C ALA A 457 24.69 -8.47 -15.25
N VAL A 458 23.41 -8.81 -15.28
CA VAL A 458 22.66 -9.28 -16.44
C VAL A 458 21.61 -8.21 -16.75
N VAL A 459 21.86 -7.41 -17.79
CA VAL A 459 21.05 -6.23 -18.12
C VAL A 459 19.84 -6.63 -18.94
N CYS A 460 18.66 -6.12 -18.54
CA CYS A 460 17.38 -6.28 -19.22
C CYS A 460 16.73 -4.90 -19.40
N GLU A 461 16.23 -4.62 -20.60
CA GLU A 461 15.58 -3.33 -20.92
C GLU A 461 14.06 -3.38 -20.78
N SER A 462 13.53 -4.47 -20.23
CA SER A 462 12.12 -4.64 -19.85
C SER A 462 11.94 -5.81 -18.88
N GLN A 463 10.76 -5.86 -18.24
CA GLN A 463 10.34 -7.00 -17.44
C GLN A 463 10.27 -8.28 -18.29
N GLU A 464 9.75 -8.19 -19.51
CA GLU A 464 9.56 -9.32 -20.41
C GLU A 464 10.92 -9.97 -20.76
N GLU A 465 11.94 -9.14 -21.03
CA GLU A 465 13.30 -9.63 -21.27
C GLU A 465 13.89 -10.32 -20.03
N ALA A 466 13.67 -9.76 -18.85
CA ALA A 466 14.14 -10.37 -17.61
C ALA A 466 13.47 -11.73 -17.37
N VAL A 467 12.16 -11.81 -17.56
CA VAL A 467 11.40 -13.08 -17.47
C VAL A 467 11.93 -14.12 -18.44
N ASP A 468 12.15 -13.74 -19.71
CA ASP A 468 12.71 -14.65 -20.73
C ASP A 468 14.10 -15.15 -20.32
N LYS A 469 15.02 -14.26 -19.92
CA LYS A 469 16.38 -14.64 -19.49
C LYS A 469 16.37 -15.55 -18.24
N ILE A 470 15.43 -15.38 -17.32
CA ILE A 470 15.25 -16.25 -16.15
C ILE A 470 14.76 -17.64 -16.59
N LEU A 471 13.70 -17.70 -17.39
CA LEU A 471 13.10 -18.98 -17.82
C LEU A 471 14.01 -19.78 -18.76
N THR A 472 14.74 -19.12 -19.66
CA THR A 472 15.71 -19.76 -20.58
C THR A 472 17.05 -20.15 -19.93
N LYS A 473 17.18 -19.98 -18.60
CA LYS A 473 18.37 -20.32 -17.85
C LYS A 473 19.62 -19.50 -18.21
N SER A 474 19.42 -18.31 -18.80
CA SER A 474 20.51 -17.35 -19.06
C SER A 474 21.01 -16.69 -17.77
N VAL A 475 20.11 -16.48 -16.78
CA VAL A 475 20.46 -16.02 -15.43
C VAL A 475 20.98 -17.21 -14.60
N LYS A 476 22.11 -17.02 -13.92
CA LYS A 476 22.82 -18.02 -13.14
C LYS A 476 22.97 -17.58 -11.69
N GLU A 477 23.32 -18.51 -10.83
CA GLU A 477 23.71 -18.23 -9.45
C GLU A 477 24.86 -17.20 -9.41
N GLY A 478 24.75 -16.20 -8.55
CA GLY A 478 25.69 -15.09 -8.38
C GLY A 478 25.39 -13.86 -9.23
N ASP A 479 24.43 -13.91 -10.15
CA ASP A 479 24.12 -12.77 -11.02
C ASP A 479 23.30 -11.69 -10.30
N VAL A 480 23.48 -10.43 -10.76
CA VAL A 480 22.63 -9.29 -10.46
C VAL A 480 21.80 -8.95 -11.68
N VAL A 481 20.52 -9.26 -11.68
CA VAL A 481 19.62 -8.94 -12.80
C VAL A 481 19.23 -7.46 -12.71
N VAL A 482 19.62 -6.67 -13.72
CA VAL A 482 19.33 -5.24 -13.79
C VAL A 482 18.20 -5.00 -14.78
N ILE A 483 17.03 -4.60 -14.29
CA ILE A 483 15.86 -4.31 -15.12
C ILE A 483 15.69 -2.78 -15.16
N ARG A 484 15.94 -2.17 -16.30
CA ARG A 484 15.95 -0.72 -16.46
C ARG A 484 14.91 -0.21 -17.45
N TYR A 485 14.64 1.08 -17.44
CA TYR A 485 13.59 1.75 -18.23
C TYR A 485 12.18 1.29 -17.85
N GLU A 486 11.98 0.87 -16.60
CA GLU A 486 10.69 0.55 -16.03
C GLU A 486 10.25 1.57 -14.95
N GLY A 487 10.95 2.69 -14.85
CA GLY A 487 10.66 3.79 -13.94
C GLY A 487 9.43 4.62 -14.30
N PRO A 488 9.15 5.71 -13.55
CA PRO A 488 7.98 6.57 -13.75
C PRO A 488 7.84 7.09 -15.18
N ARG A 489 8.93 7.56 -15.78
CA ARG A 489 8.97 8.09 -17.16
C ARG A 489 9.31 7.03 -18.17
N GLY A 490 10.28 6.19 -17.87
CA GLY A 490 10.83 5.18 -18.79
C GLY A 490 9.89 4.02 -19.06
N GLY A 491 9.06 3.64 -18.09
CA GLY A 491 8.07 2.60 -18.21
C GLY A 491 7.07 2.79 -19.35
N PRO A 492 6.38 3.93 -19.50
CA PRO A 492 6.02 4.82 -18.40
C PRO A 492 5.00 4.18 -17.46
N GLY A 493 4.89 4.75 -16.26
CA GLY A 493 3.93 4.28 -15.26
C GLY A 493 4.54 3.36 -14.21
N MET A 494 5.88 3.18 -14.22
CA MET A 494 6.62 2.47 -13.17
C MET A 494 5.97 1.14 -12.79
N GLN A 495 5.87 0.22 -13.76
CA GLN A 495 5.14 -1.03 -13.55
C GLN A 495 5.68 -1.82 -12.35
N GLU A 496 4.76 -2.44 -11.63
CA GLU A 496 5.07 -3.33 -10.51
C GLU A 496 5.42 -4.71 -11.04
N MET A 497 6.58 -5.22 -10.65
CA MET A 497 7.10 -6.49 -11.13
C MET A 497 7.07 -7.53 -10.01
N LEU A 498 6.39 -8.65 -10.28
CA LEU A 498 6.36 -9.81 -9.41
C LEU A 498 6.93 -11.05 -10.10
N TYR A 499 6.72 -11.19 -11.39
CA TYR A 499 7.13 -12.38 -12.15
C TYR A 499 8.64 -12.62 -12.14
N PRO A 500 9.54 -11.63 -12.36
CA PRO A 500 10.96 -11.86 -12.28
C PRO A 500 11.41 -12.43 -10.93
N THR A 501 10.86 -11.88 -9.83
CA THR A 501 11.20 -12.32 -8.46
C THR A 501 10.63 -13.70 -8.14
N SER A 502 9.38 -13.96 -8.52
CA SER A 502 8.70 -15.25 -8.31
C SER A 502 9.34 -16.36 -9.14
N PHE A 503 9.73 -16.07 -10.37
CA PHE A 503 10.36 -17.06 -11.25
C PHE A 503 11.79 -17.39 -10.81
N LEU A 504 12.57 -16.41 -10.32
CA LEU A 504 13.85 -16.71 -9.67
C LEU A 504 13.65 -17.63 -8.48
N LYS A 505 12.64 -17.37 -7.64
CA LYS A 505 12.31 -18.21 -6.49
C LYS A 505 11.87 -19.61 -6.92
N GLY A 506 10.97 -19.73 -7.89
CA GLY A 506 10.48 -21.00 -8.45
C GLY A 506 11.60 -21.85 -9.05
N ARG A 507 12.66 -21.20 -9.56
CA ARG A 507 13.87 -21.85 -10.08
C ARG A 507 14.95 -22.15 -9.03
N GLY A 508 14.68 -21.88 -7.74
CA GLY A 508 15.65 -22.09 -6.66
C GLY A 508 16.76 -21.04 -6.57
N LEU A 509 16.68 -19.95 -7.35
CA LEU A 509 17.69 -18.88 -7.38
C LEU A 509 17.39 -17.72 -6.42
N GLY A 510 16.30 -17.77 -5.67
CA GLY A 510 15.84 -16.67 -4.81
C GLY A 510 16.80 -16.27 -3.66
N LYS A 511 17.76 -17.14 -3.32
CA LYS A 511 18.84 -16.86 -2.35
C LYS A 511 20.23 -16.77 -3.00
N ALA A 512 20.31 -16.80 -4.32
CA ALA A 512 21.56 -16.90 -5.06
C ALA A 512 21.75 -15.78 -6.09
N CYS A 513 20.73 -14.96 -6.32
CA CYS A 513 20.74 -13.83 -7.24
C CYS A 513 20.18 -12.58 -6.56
N ALA A 514 20.54 -11.41 -7.11
CA ALA A 514 19.93 -10.13 -6.78
C ALA A 514 19.19 -9.56 -8.01
N LEU A 515 18.16 -8.73 -7.74
CA LEU A 515 17.51 -7.91 -8.77
C LEU A 515 17.62 -6.44 -8.41
N VAL A 516 17.87 -5.59 -9.40
CA VAL A 516 17.89 -4.13 -9.25
C VAL A 516 17.05 -3.52 -10.36
N THR A 517 16.21 -2.53 -10.06
CA THR A 517 15.36 -1.86 -11.06
C THR A 517 15.10 -0.40 -10.72
N ASP A 518 14.92 0.41 -11.74
CA ASP A 518 14.34 1.76 -11.64
C ASP A 518 12.79 1.75 -11.61
N GLY A 519 12.19 0.59 -11.89
CA GLY A 519 10.78 0.31 -11.62
C GLY A 519 10.53 -0.06 -10.16
N ARG A 520 9.53 -0.86 -9.89
CA ARG A 520 9.18 -1.32 -8.54
C ARG A 520 8.87 -2.82 -8.51
N PHE A 521 9.09 -3.41 -7.35
CA PHE A 521 8.69 -4.78 -7.09
C PHE A 521 7.43 -4.83 -6.23
N SER A 522 6.65 -5.88 -6.42
CA SER A 522 5.43 -6.11 -5.65
C SER A 522 5.70 -6.27 -4.15
N GLY A 523 4.75 -5.88 -3.31
CA GLY A 523 4.74 -6.22 -1.88
C GLY A 523 4.79 -7.74 -1.63
N GLY A 524 4.38 -8.55 -2.61
CA GLY A 524 4.51 -10.01 -2.62
C GLY A 524 5.91 -10.56 -2.91
N THR A 525 6.89 -9.69 -3.17
CA THR A 525 8.27 -10.08 -3.49
C THR A 525 9.01 -10.58 -2.26
N SER A 526 9.83 -11.60 -2.46
CA SER A 526 10.85 -12.10 -1.52
C SER A 526 12.18 -12.33 -2.24
N GLY A 527 13.29 -12.34 -1.51
CA GLY A 527 14.65 -12.37 -2.05
C GLY A 527 15.24 -10.96 -2.21
N LEU A 528 16.53 -10.89 -2.59
CA LEU A 528 17.27 -9.63 -2.69
C LEU A 528 16.83 -8.83 -3.92
N SER A 529 15.75 -8.07 -3.75
CA SER A 529 15.12 -7.29 -4.82
C SER A 529 15.08 -5.82 -4.43
N ILE A 530 15.80 -4.99 -5.19
CA ILE A 530 16.02 -3.56 -4.93
C ILE A 530 15.31 -2.77 -6.02
N GLY A 531 14.28 -2.04 -5.63
CA GLY A 531 13.47 -1.21 -6.51
C GLY A 531 13.69 0.28 -6.31
N HIS A 532 13.00 1.07 -7.13
CA HIS A 532 12.97 2.54 -7.05
C HIS A 532 14.35 3.19 -7.23
N ALA A 533 15.28 2.55 -7.96
CA ALA A 533 16.60 3.15 -8.20
C ALA A 533 16.45 4.53 -8.84
N SER A 534 16.89 5.54 -8.11
CA SER A 534 16.73 6.95 -8.48
C SER A 534 18.09 7.63 -8.59
N PRO A 535 18.30 8.45 -9.66
CA PRO A 535 17.41 8.70 -10.80
C PRO A 535 17.21 7.47 -11.70
N GLU A 536 16.01 7.34 -12.32
CA GLU A 536 15.72 6.27 -13.26
C GLU A 536 16.57 6.34 -14.54
N ALA A 537 16.69 5.24 -15.27
CA ALA A 537 17.46 5.18 -16.52
C ALA A 537 17.00 6.22 -17.56
N ALA A 538 15.69 6.41 -17.74
CA ALA A 538 15.13 7.37 -18.69
C ALA A 538 15.42 8.84 -18.32
N SER A 539 15.77 9.11 -17.07
CA SER A 539 16.18 10.43 -16.58
C SER A 539 17.71 10.58 -16.47
N GLY A 540 18.48 9.67 -17.06
CA GLY A 540 19.93 9.72 -17.10
C GLY A 540 20.63 9.17 -15.84
N GLY A 541 19.92 8.43 -15.01
CA GLY A 541 20.50 7.74 -13.85
C GLY A 541 21.59 6.75 -14.24
N THR A 542 22.52 6.48 -13.32
CA THR A 542 23.68 5.58 -13.57
C THR A 542 23.25 4.16 -13.98
N ILE A 543 22.06 3.72 -13.56
CA ILE A 543 21.49 2.43 -13.98
C ILE A 543 21.39 2.29 -15.51
N ALA A 544 21.25 3.41 -16.26
CA ALA A 544 21.28 3.42 -17.73
C ALA A 544 22.64 3.04 -18.31
N LEU A 545 23.72 3.21 -17.56
CA LEU A 545 25.10 3.01 -17.99
C LEU A 545 25.61 1.59 -17.74
N VAL A 546 24.87 0.77 -16.96
CA VAL A 546 25.26 -0.60 -16.64
C VAL A 546 25.33 -1.44 -17.91
N GLN A 547 26.39 -2.24 -18.04
CA GLN A 547 26.57 -3.20 -19.13
C GLN A 547 26.63 -4.63 -18.58
N ASP A 548 26.34 -5.62 -19.44
CA ASP A 548 26.45 -7.03 -19.06
C ASP A 548 27.86 -7.35 -18.55
N GLY A 549 27.95 -8.01 -17.40
CA GLY A 549 29.19 -8.38 -16.73
C GLY A 549 29.79 -7.33 -15.80
N ASP A 550 29.29 -6.10 -15.78
CA ASP A 550 29.70 -5.09 -14.78
C ASP A 550 29.42 -5.62 -13.37
N ARG A 551 30.33 -5.37 -12.44
CA ARG A 551 30.13 -5.81 -11.06
C ARG A 551 29.29 -4.81 -10.28
N ILE A 552 28.30 -5.32 -9.57
CA ILE A 552 27.46 -4.53 -8.65
C ILE A 552 27.62 -5.11 -7.25
N ARG A 553 27.90 -4.22 -6.27
CA ARG A 553 27.96 -4.53 -4.85
C ARG A 553 26.76 -3.96 -4.14
N ILE A 554 26.11 -4.77 -3.33
CA ILE A 554 24.97 -4.44 -2.47
C ILE A 554 25.38 -4.75 -1.04
N ASP A 555 25.18 -3.79 -0.13
CA ASP A 555 25.51 -3.92 1.30
C ASP A 555 24.36 -3.31 2.13
N ILE A 556 23.40 -4.15 2.52
CA ILE A 556 22.24 -3.74 3.31
C ILE A 556 22.64 -3.18 4.68
N PRO A 557 23.54 -3.84 5.46
CA PRO A 557 24.01 -3.31 6.74
C PRO A 557 24.60 -1.90 6.66
N ASN A 558 25.38 -1.61 5.61
CA ASN A 558 25.97 -0.29 5.38
C ASN A 558 25.13 0.65 4.52
N ARG A 559 23.91 0.22 4.14
CA ARG A 559 22.97 1.02 3.32
C ARG A 559 23.59 1.48 2.00
N SER A 560 24.37 0.62 1.33
CA SER A 560 25.04 1.01 0.09
C SER A 560 24.72 0.11 -1.09
N ILE A 561 24.76 0.69 -2.30
CA ILE A 561 24.67 0.01 -3.58
C ILE A 561 25.64 0.67 -4.57
N GLU A 562 26.58 -0.10 -5.11
CA GLU A 562 27.66 0.42 -5.92
C GLU A 562 27.82 -0.35 -7.23
N LEU A 563 27.90 0.38 -8.33
CA LEU A 563 28.41 -0.10 -9.60
C LEU A 563 29.94 0.03 -9.58
N LEU A 564 30.65 -1.09 -9.66
CA LEU A 564 32.12 -1.14 -9.57
C LEU A 564 32.78 -0.85 -10.92
N VAL A 565 32.46 0.31 -11.49
CA VAL A 565 33.01 0.86 -12.73
C VAL A 565 33.56 2.23 -12.39
N ASP A 566 34.75 2.57 -12.89
CA ASP A 566 35.36 3.86 -12.57
C ASP A 566 34.67 5.04 -13.27
N GLU A 567 34.78 6.22 -12.69
CA GLU A 567 34.09 7.43 -13.19
C GLU A 567 34.52 7.85 -14.62
N PRO A 568 35.78 7.70 -15.05
CA PRO A 568 36.15 7.95 -16.44
C PRO A 568 35.38 7.07 -17.44
N GLU A 569 35.21 5.78 -17.14
CA GLU A 569 34.43 4.87 -17.98
C GLU A 569 32.95 5.22 -17.96
N LEU A 570 32.37 5.54 -16.78
CA LEU A 570 30.97 5.98 -16.68
C LEU A 570 30.73 7.27 -17.49
N THR A 571 31.67 8.19 -17.45
CA THR A 571 31.63 9.43 -18.26
C THR A 571 31.65 9.11 -19.76
N ALA A 572 32.56 8.22 -20.20
CA ALA A 572 32.61 7.80 -21.61
C ALA A 572 31.31 7.12 -22.06
N ARG A 573 30.72 6.26 -21.23
CA ARG A 573 29.42 5.64 -21.52
C ARG A 573 28.29 6.66 -21.62
N ARG A 574 28.29 7.68 -20.74
CA ARG A 574 27.31 8.77 -20.76
C ARG A 574 27.42 9.61 -22.04
N GLU A 575 28.66 9.93 -22.45
CA GLU A 575 28.91 10.63 -23.70
C GLU A 575 28.48 9.80 -24.92
N ALA A 576 28.73 8.48 -24.90
CA ALA A 576 28.33 7.56 -26.00
C ALA A 576 26.81 7.46 -26.18
N LEU A 577 26.03 7.66 -25.10
CA LEU A 577 24.55 7.70 -25.18
C LEU A 577 24.05 9.02 -25.81
N GLY A 578 24.87 10.08 -25.87
CA GLY A 578 24.53 11.33 -26.55
C GLY A 578 23.27 12.01 -26.02
N GLY A 579 22.93 11.82 -24.74
CA GLY A 579 21.71 12.36 -24.12
C GLY A 579 20.42 11.58 -24.44
N THR A 580 20.51 10.45 -25.16
CA THR A 580 19.35 9.62 -25.48
C THR A 580 19.27 8.44 -24.50
N TYR A 581 18.36 8.55 -23.56
CA TYR A 581 18.11 7.53 -22.53
C TYR A 581 16.81 6.79 -22.84
N ALA A 582 16.89 5.79 -23.69
CA ALA A 582 15.75 4.98 -24.11
C ALA A 582 16.17 3.52 -24.34
N PRO A 583 15.27 2.55 -24.16
CA PRO A 583 15.53 1.15 -24.45
C PRO A 583 15.79 0.97 -25.95
N LYS A 584 16.73 0.07 -26.30
CA LYS A 584 17.17 -0.13 -27.72
C LYS A 584 16.20 -0.99 -28.51
N ASN A 585 15.64 -2.02 -27.90
CA ASN A 585 14.89 -3.08 -28.59
C ASN A 585 13.52 -3.36 -27.97
N ARG A 586 12.91 -2.36 -27.30
CA ARG A 586 11.61 -2.55 -26.67
C ARG A 586 10.49 -1.97 -27.53
N GLU A 587 9.61 -2.83 -28.03
CA GLU A 587 8.36 -2.43 -28.66
C GLU A 587 7.26 -2.33 -27.59
N ARG A 588 6.90 -1.12 -27.19
CA ARG A 588 5.83 -0.86 -26.22
C ARG A 588 4.90 0.23 -26.73
N LYS A 589 3.60 -0.10 -26.81
CA LYS A 589 2.58 0.89 -27.17
C LYS A 589 2.26 1.75 -25.95
N VAL A 590 2.62 3.03 -26.01
CA VAL A 590 2.35 4.02 -24.96
C VAL A 590 1.11 4.84 -25.32
N SER A 591 0.05 4.72 -24.50
CA SER A 591 -1.20 5.46 -24.70
C SER A 591 -1.07 6.96 -24.37
N ALA A 592 -2.08 7.76 -24.74
CA ALA A 592 -2.12 9.17 -24.39
C ALA A 592 -2.10 9.40 -22.87
N ALA A 593 -2.82 8.57 -22.11
CA ALA A 593 -2.86 8.66 -20.64
C ALA A 593 -1.47 8.42 -20.02
N LEU A 594 -0.76 7.39 -20.48
CA LEU A 594 0.59 7.08 -19.99
C LEU A 594 1.61 8.16 -20.39
N ARG A 595 1.48 8.75 -21.59
CA ARG A 595 2.33 9.88 -21.99
C ARG A 595 2.09 11.12 -21.14
N ALA A 596 0.84 11.41 -20.80
CA ALA A 596 0.50 12.53 -19.92
C ALA A 596 1.08 12.33 -18.51
N TYR A 597 0.99 11.12 -17.97
CA TYR A 597 1.65 10.79 -16.71
C TYR A 597 3.17 10.98 -16.78
N ALA A 598 3.83 10.36 -17.76
CA ALA A 598 5.29 10.41 -17.92
C ALA A 598 5.83 11.84 -18.08
N ALA A 599 5.09 12.73 -18.74
CA ALA A 599 5.49 14.12 -18.93
C ALA A 599 5.55 14.92 -17.61
N MET A 600 4.76 14.53 -16.62
CA MET A 600 4.64 15.22 -15.33
C MET A 600 5.19 14.41 -14.16
N ALA A 601 5.57 13.14 -14.36
CA ALA A 601 6.00 12.28 -13.26
C ALA A 601 7.32 12.77 -12.63
N THR A 602 7.35 12.86 -11.31
CA THR A 602 8.58 13.02 -10.53
C THR A 602 9.34 11.68 -10.46
N SER A 603 10.56 11.72 -9.93
CA SER A 603 11.33 10.51 -9.66
C SER A 603 10.73 9.68 -8.50
N ALA A 604 11.18 8.43 -8.36
CA ALA A 604 10.65 7.51 -7.35
C ALA A 604 10.98 7.94 -5.90
N ASP A 605 12.14 8.55 -5.67
CA ASP A 605 12.53 9.14 -4.38
C ASP A 605 11.62 10.31 -3.94
N ARG A 606 10.78 10.81 -4.85
CA ARG A 606 9.75 11.83 -4.61
C ARG A 606 8.32 11.30 -4.79
N GLY A 607 8.12 9.98 -4.68
CA GLY A 607 6.82 9.35 -4.75
C GLY A 607 6.26 9.11 -6.14
N ALA A 608 7.00 9.42 -7.23
CA ALA A 608 6.56 9.25 -8.62
C ALA A 608 5.16 9.86 -8.87
N VAL A 609 4.93 11.07 -8.37
CA VAL A 609 3.67 11.81 -8.52
C VAL A 609 3.69 12.69 -9.75
N ARG A 610 2.52 13.10 -10.23
CA ARG A 610 2.43 14.14 -11.25
C ARG A 610 2.67 15.51 -10.61
N ASP A 611 3.66 16.21 -11.09
CA ASP A 611 3.97 17.59 -10.72
C ASP A 611 3.78 18.48 -11.94
N VAL A 612 2.76 19.32 -11.91
CA VAL A 612 2.42 20.24 -13.01
C VAL A 612 3.47 21.33 -13.19
N SER A 613 4.24 21.68 -12.15
CA SER A 613 5.31 22.67 -12.25
C SER A 613 6.42 22.26 -13.24
N LEU A 614 6.55 20.94 -13.53
CA LEU A 614 7.46 20.42 -14.56
C LEU A 614 7.08 20.86 -15.99
N LEU A 615 5.88 21.39 -16.19
CA LEU A 615 5.41 21.91 -17.48
C LEU A 615 5.52 23.44 -17.59
N GLU A 616 5.88 24.12 -16.50
CA GLU A 616 5.96 25.59 -16.41
C GLU A 616 7.39 26.12 -16.67
N GLY A 617 8.36 25.23 -16.97
CA GLY A 617 9.78 25.52 -17.20
C GLY A 617 10.14 25.87 -18.62
#